data_56c09a09de9750b54411e315e93add59
#
_entry.id   56c09a09de9750b54411e315e93add59
#
_cell.length_a   1.000
_cell.length_b   1.000
_cell.length_c   1.000
_cell.angle_alpha   90.00
_cell.angle_beta   90.00
_cell.angle_gamma   90.00
#
_symmetry.space_group_name_H-M   'P 1'
#
loop_
_entity.id
_entity.type
_entity.pdbx_description
1 polymer ?
#
loop_
_entity_poly.entity_id
_entity_poly.type
_entity_poly.pdbx_seq_one_letter_code
_entity_poly.pdbx_strand_id
1 'polypeptide(L)'
;KRIIRAQARKHGVTACFMAKPMENISGSGMHFHISLYDQKEKNIFAERNNEKVNKNLNYALGGLSKTMGESMLIFAPNANSWRRFVSGSYAPTKPNWGIDNRSVAFRIPSSNKNNRRIEHRVSGVDANPYLVALTIISAIELGIQNKISPDKQTTGNAYLKKNNQKYKIPSDWNSSIMLSKKSSFLKQTLGPELHKAFIAIKEMEYHKFASTISELDIDLYLDAI
;
A
#
# COMPACT_ATOMS: atom_id res chain seq x y z
N LYS A 1 -4.96 17.25 2.38
CA LYS A 1 -5.70 17.36 1.10
C LYS A 1 -6.67 18.56 1.12
N ARG A 2 -7.59 18.70 2.12
CA ARG A 2 -8.59 19.79 2.16
C ARG A 2 -7.95 21.18 2.14
N ILE A 3 -6.96 21.42 3.00
CA ILE A 3 -6.23 22.71 3.07
C ILE A 3 -5.56 23.03 1.74
N ILE A 4 -4.85 22.05 1.13
CA ILE A 4 -4.16 22.24 -0.16
C ILE A 4 -5.18 22.60 -1.25
N ARG A 5 -6.32 21.90 -1.35
CA ARG A 5 -7.38 22.25 -2.30
C ARG A 5 -7.95 23.65 -2.08
N ALA A 6 -8.13 24.05 -0.82
CA ALA A 6 -8.61 25.39 -0.48
C ALA A 6 -7.62 26.48 -0.91
N GLN A 7 -6.33 26.27 -0.67
CA GLN A 7 -5.29 27.21 -1.10
C GLN A 7 -5.16 27.25 -2.63
N ALA A 8 -5.15 26.07 -3.29
CA ALA A 8 -5.09 26.01 -4.75
C ALA A 8 -6.20 26.84 -5.41
N ARG A 9 -7.45 26.72 -4.93
CA ARG A 9 -8.59 27.50 -5.43
C ARG A 9 -8.38 29.01 -5.30
N LYS A 10 -7.78 29.47 -4.19
CA LYS A 10 -7.47 30.90 -3.99
C LYS A 10 -6.47 31.44 -5.02
N HIS A 11 -5.65 30.56 -5.61
CA HIS A 11 -4.66 30.91 -6.64
C HIS A 11 -5.12 30.52 -8.05
N GLY A 12 -6.41 30.23 -8.27
CA GLY A 12 -6.96 29.93 -9.59
C GLY A 12 -6.52 28.59 -10.16
N VAL A 13 -5.97 27.67 -9.33
CA VAL A 13 -5.50 26.35 -9.78
C VAL A 13 -6.23 25.20 -9.06
N THR A 14 -6.21 24.02 -9.66
CA THR A 14 -6.83 22.82 -9.10
C THR A 14 -5.78 21.85 -8.56
N ALA A 15 -5.87 21.48 -7.28
CA ALA A 15 -5.02 20.45 -6.70
C ALA A 15 -5.60 19.05 -6.97
N CYS A 16 -4.86 18.26 -7.76
CA CYS A 16 -5.19 16.88 -8.09
C CYS A 16 -4.53 15.90 -7.12
N PHE A 17 -5.31 14.96 -6.58
CA PHE A 17 -4.86 13.86 -5.72
C PHE A 17 -5.20 12.49 -6.33
N MET A 18 -5.27 12.38 -7.64
CA MET A 18 -5.35 11.09 -8.32
C MET A 18 -4.02 10.34 -8.20
N ALA A 19 -4.09 9.02 -8.10
CA ALA A 19 -2.87 8.19 -8.03
C ALA A 19 -2.11 8.16 -9.36
N LYS A 20 -2.83 8.24 -10.49
CA LYS A 20 -2.27 8.27 -11.84
C LYS A 20 -3.05 9.28 -12.70
N PRO A 21 -2.74 10.59 -12.60
CA PRO A 21 -3.50 11.62 -13.32
C PRO A 21 -3.18 11.69 -14.82
N MET A 22 -2.01 11.24 -15.24
CA MET A 22 -1.55 11.30 -16.64
C MET A 22 -0.88 9.98 -17.03
N GLU A 23 -1.10 9.55 -18.26
CA GLU A 23 -0.69 8.23 -18.74
C GLU A 23 0.84 8.03 -18.72
N ASN A 24 1.59 8.95 -19.29
CA ASN A 24 3.03 8.81 -19.52
C ASN A 24 3.91 9.47 -18.45
N ILE A 25 3.34 9.88 -17.31
CA ILE A 25 4.04 10.53 -16.20
C ILE A 25 3.95 9.65 -14.96
N SER A 26 4.92 9.75 -14.07
CA SER A 26 4.93 9.04 -12.79
C SER A 26 3.65 9.27 -11.99
N GLY A 27 3.15 8.22 -11.34
CA GLY A 27 2.01 8.32 -10.42
C GLY A 27 2.38 8.99 -9.10
N SER A 28 1.34 9.32 -8.32
CA SER A 28 1.45 9.96 -7.01
C SER A 28 1.28 8.95 -5.89
N GLY A 29 2.33 8.73 -5.10
CA GLY A 29 2.35 7.87 -3.93
C GLY A 29 2.17 8.65 -2.62
N MET A 30 1.77 7.93 -1.57
CA MET A 30 1.72 8.42 -0.19
C MET A 30 2.48 7.43 0.69
N HIS A 31 3.71 7.79 1.07
CA HIS A 31 4.54 6.92 1.90
C HIS A 31 4.32 7.21 3.38
N PHE A 32 4.23 6.15 4.18
CA PHE A 32 4.17 6.23 5.63
C PHE A 32 5.49 5.80 6.23
N HIS A 33 6.06 6.64 7.10
CA HIS A 33 7.21 6.29 7.91
C HIS A 33 6.73 5.97 9.32
N ILE A 34 7.03 4.76 9.80
CA ILE A 34 6.56 4.24 11.07
C ILE A 34 7.75 3.89 11.94
N SER A 35 7.81 4.49 13.13
CA SER A 35 8.65 4.11 14.26
C SER A 35 7.76 3.75 15.43
N LEU A 36 8.13 2.75 16.22
CA LEU A 36 7.40 2.37 17.42
C LEU A 36 8.31 2.55 18.65
N TYR A 37 7.73 3.08 19.72
CA TYR A 37 8.42 3.33 20.97
C TYR A 37 7.76 2.56 22.11
N ASP A 38 8.57 2.06 23.04
CA ASP A 38 8.07 1.48 24.28
C ASP A 38 7.70 2.56 25.30
N GLN A 39 7.21 2.14 26.46
CA GLN A 39 6.82 3.05 27.56
C GLN A 39 8.02 3.86 28.12
N LYS A 40 9.25 3.47 27.80
CA LYS A 40 10.50 4.17 28.20
C LYS A 40 11.04 5.04 27.06
N GLU A 41 10.21 5.35 26.08
CA GLU A 41 10.55 6.16 24.90
C GLU A 41 11.71 5.59 24.06
N LYS A 42 11.96 4.28 24.15
CA LYS A 42 12.96 3.61 23.33
C LYS A 42 12.35 3.05 22.06
N ASN A 43 12.93 3.37 20.92
CA ASN A 43 12.53 2.81 19.64
C ASN A 43 12.70 1.28 19.63
N ILE A 44 11.60 0.54 19.53
CA ILE A 44 11.62 -0.93 19.53
C ILE A 44 12.18 -1.54 18.24
N PHE A 45 12.31 -0.74 17.17
CA PHE A 45 12.97 -1.11 15.92
C PHE A 45 14.48 -0.82 15.92
N ALA A 46 15.01 -0.14 16.95
CA ALA A 46 16.42 0.22 17.04
C ALA A 46 17.33 -1.00 16.86
N GLU A 47 18.47 -0.78 16.23
CA GLU A 47 19.49 -1.81 16.02
C GLU A 47 20.01 -2.33 17.39
N ARG A 48 20.03 -3.64 17.54
CA ARG A 48 20.54 -4.33 18.74
C ARG A 48 21.55 -5.38 18.34
N ASN A 49 22.59 -5.58 19.13
CA ASN A 49 23.59 -6.62 18.93
C ASN A 49 24.20 -6.64 17.52
N ASN A 50 24.43 -5.47 16.92
CA ASN A 50 24.90 -5.31 15.53
C ASN A 50 23.94 -5.88 14.45
N GLU A 51 22.73 -6.26 14.81
CA GLU A 51 21.70 -6.69 13.85
C GLU A 51 20.99 -5.46 13.27
N LYS A 52 21.16 -5.20 11.97
CA LYS A 52 20.49 -4.10 11.26
C LYS A 52 18.97 -4.21 11.29
N VAL A 53 18.45 -5.43 11.45
CA VAL A 53 17.01 -5.74 11.56
C VAL A 53 16.81 -6.58 12.81
N ASN A 54 16.34 -5.96 13.88
CA ASN A 54 16.03 -6.68 15.11
C ASN A 54 14.72 -7.50 14.99
N LYS A 55 14.44 -8.35 15.96
CA LYS A 55 13.27 -9.25 15.94
C LYS A 55 11.94 -8.51 15.77
N ASN A 56 11.74 -7.39 16.48
CA ASN A 56 10.49 -6.64 16.41
C ASN A 56 10.28 -6.03 15.01
N LEU A 57 11.33 -5.43 14.42
CA LEU A 57 11.29 -4.92 13.07
C LEU A 57 11.02 -6.04 12.05
N ASN A 58 11.67 -7.20 12.24
CA ASN A 58 11.46 -8.37 11.38
C ASN A 58 10.00 -8.86 11.44
N TYR A 59 9.42 -8.97 12.63
CA TYR A 59 8.04 -9.40 12.81
C TYR A 59 7.04 -8.36 12.26
N ALA A 60 7.31 -7.07 12.44
CA ALA A 60 6.52 -6.00 11.85
C ALA A 60 6.47 -6.11 10.31
N LEU A 61 7.62 -6.33 9.68
CA LEU A 61 7.72 -6.58 8.23
C LEU A 61 6.95 -7.84 7.82
N GLY A 62 6.98 -8.89 8.64
CA GLY A 62 6.23 -10.12 8.43
C GLY A 62 4.71 -9.90 8.42
N GLY A 63 4.21 -9.14 9.38
CA GLY A 63 2.79 -8.77 9.45
C GLY A 63 2.35 -7.95 8.23
N LEU A 64 3.11 -6.92 7.88
CA LEU A 64 2.87 -6.10 6.69
C LEU A 64 2.87 -6.92 5.39
N SER A 65 3.83 -7.84 5.25
CA SER A 65 3.91 -8.71 4.07
C SER A 65 2.73 -9.67 3.97
N LYS A 66 2.33 -10.27 5.10
CA LYS A 66 1.23 -11.22 5.17
C LYS A 66 -0.11 -10.59 4.80
N THR A 67 -0.39 -9.40 5.30
CA THR A 67 -1.68 -8.72 5.15
C THR A 67 -1.77 -7.82 3.92
N MET A 68 -0.65 -7.58 3.20
CA MET A 68 -0.62 -6.63 2.09
C MET A 68 -1.67 -6.94 1.02
N GLY A 69 -1.80 -8.21 0.61
CA GLY A 69 -2.72 -8.60 -0.46
C GLY A 69 -4.17 -8.24 -0.16
N GLU A 70 -4.66 -8.59 1.02
CA GLU A 70 -6.02 -8.31 1.47
C GLU A 70 -6.25 -6.83 1.80
N SER A 71 -5.17 -6.07 2.05
CA SER A 71 -5.21 -4.62 2.35
C SER A 71 -5.08 -3.73 1.10
N MET A 72 -4.86 -4.29 -0.07
CA MET A 72 -4.64 -3.49 -1.29
C MET A 72 -5.81 -2.57 -1.62
N LEU A 73 -7.06 -2.94 -1.29
CA LEU A 73 -8.22 -2.09 -1.49
C LEU A 73 -8.19 -0.81 -0.62
N ILE A 74 -7.51 -0.86 0.53
CA ILE A 74 -7.26 0.34 1.37
C ILE A 74 -6.15 1.20 0.76
N PHE A 75 -5.10 0.59 0.21
CA PHE A 75 -3.92 1.29 -0.33
C PHE A 75 -4.13 1.80 -1.76
N ALA A 76 -4.98 1.13 -2.52
CA ALA A 76 -5.31 1.41 -3.91
C ALA A 76 -6.83 1.29 -4.14
N PRO A 77 -7.63 2.29 -3.67
CA PRO A 77 -9.06 2.13 -3.44
C PRO A 77 -9.95 2.23 -4.70
N ASN A 78 -9.40 2.52 -5.88
CA ASN A 78 -10.20 2.72 -7.10
C ASN A 78 -9.43 2.31 -8.37
N ALA A 79 -10.12 2.27 -9.51
CA ALA A 79 -9.55 1.87 -10.80
C ALA A 79 -8.30 2.69 -11.17
N ASN A 80 -8.30 3.99 -10.92
CA ASN A 80 -7.15 4.85 -11.22
C ASN A 80 -5.93 4.51 -10.36
N SER A 81 -6.14 4.09 -9.10
CA SER A 81 -5.05 3.67 -8.20
C SER A 81 -4.24 2.51 -8.79
N TRP A 82 -4.91 1.58 -9.45
CA TRP A 82 -4.30 0.37 -10.03
C TRP A 82 -3.43 0.66 -11.24
N ARG A 83 -3.70 1.74 -11.97
CA ARG A 83 -2.86 2.20 -13.09
C ARG A 83 -1.46 2.63 -12.67
N ARG A 84 -1.22 2.77 -11.36
CA ARG A 84 0.10 3.11 -10.80
C ARG A 84 1.05 1.90 -10.69
N PHE A 85 0.51 0.68 -10.59
CA PHE A 85 1.29 -0.55 -10.36
C PHE A 85 1.84 -1.13 -11.66
N VAL A 86 2.75 -0.39 -12.28
CA VAL A 86 3.46 -0.79 -13.49
C VAL A 86 4.92 -1.05 -13.14
N SER A 87 5.55 -2.06 -13.75
CA SER A 87 6.97 -2.36 -13.55
C SER A 87 7.83 -1.13 -13.88
N GLY A 88 8.80 -0.82 -13.01
CA GLY A 88 9.67 0.36 -13.18
C GLY A 88 9.10 1.68 -12.68
N SER A 89 7.84 1.74 -12.24
CA SER A 89 7.18 2.97 -11.79
C SER A 89 7.49 3.37 -10.35
N TYR A 90 8.34 2.64 -9.65
CA TYR A 90 8.58 2.76 -8.20
C TYR A 90 7.34 2.53 -7.32
N ALA A 91 6.20 2.12 -7.89
CA ALA A 91 5.08 1.56 -7.16
C ALA A 91 5.33 0.06 -6.95
N PRO A 92 5.35 -0.45 -5.71
CA PRO A 92 5.72 -1.82 -5.44
C PRO A 92 4.62 -2.79 -5.89
N THR A 93 5.01 -3.81 -6.64
CA THR A 93 4.11 -4.86 -7.15
C THR A 93 4.20 -6.18 -6.38
N LYS A 94 4.95 -6.21 -5.28
CA LYS A 94 5.20 -7.40 -4.46
C LYS A 94 5.30 -7.03 -2.98
N PRO A 95 4.89 -7.90 -2.04
CA PRO A 95 4.98 -7.67 -0.60
C PRO A 95 6.39 -7.93 -0.05
N ASN A 96 7.39 -7.28 -0.63
CA ASN A 96 8.80 -7.45 -0.35
C ASN A 96 9.38 -6.29 0.47
N TRP A 97 10.55 -6.51 1.05
CA TRP A 97 11.23 -5.51 1.86
C TRP A 97 12.72 -5.45 1.55
N GLY A 98 13.35 -4.33 1.89
CA GLY A 98 14.80 -4.17 1.73
C GLY A 98 15.34 -2.95 2.45
N ILE A 99 16.64 -3.03 2.81
CA ILE A 99 17.36 -1.90 3.39
C ILE A 99 17.75 -0.96 2.25
N ASP A 100 17.40 0.29 2.41
CA ASP A 100 17.65 1.41 1.50
C ASP A 100 17.28 1.15 0.02
N ASN A 101 16.29 0.30 -0.20
CA ASN A 101 15.83 -0.11 -1.52
C ASN A 101 14.49 0.55 -1.87
N ARG A 102 14.47 1.42 -2.89
CA ARG A 102 13.26 2.15 -3.32
C ARG A 102 12.33 1.36 -4.25
N SER A 103 12.72 0.16 -4.66
CA SER A 103 11.89 -0.70 -5.52
C SER A 103 11.02 -1.71 -4.74
N VAL A 104 11.11 -1.74 -3.40
CA VAL A 104 10.32 -2.65 -2.54
C VAL A 104 9.11 -1.97 -1.90
N ALA A 105 8.18 -2.78 -1.38
CA ALA A 105 7.00 -2.30 -0.67
C ALA A 105 7.33 -1.70 0.70
N PHE A 106 8.24 -2.34 1.43
CA PHE A 106 8.64 -1.95 2.78
C PHE A 106 10.14 -1.68 2.81
N ARG A 107 10.49 -0.40 2.74
CA ARG A 107 11.88 0.03 2.80
C ARG A 107 12.28 0.33 4.24
N ILE A 108 13.46 -0.09 4.63
CA ILE A 108 14.13 0.36 5.85
C ILE A 108 15.14 1.43 5.42
N PRO A 109 14.83 2.73 5.60
CA PRO A 109 15.75 3.79 5.19
C PRO A 109 17.07 3.75 5.98
N SER A 110 18.15 4.17 5.35
CA SER A 110 19.41 4.45 6.05
C SER A 110 19.16 5.46 7.17
N SER A 111 19.61 5.14 8.37
CA SER A 111 19.48 5.96 9.56
C SER A 111 20.50 5.53 10.60
N ASN A 112 20.73 6.35 11.62
CA ASN A 112 21.48 5.90 12.78
C ASN A 112 20.77 4.74 13.49
N LYS A 113 21.50 4.03 14.37
CA LYS A 113 21.00 2.82 15.05
C LYS A 113 19.68 3.01 15.80
N ASN A 114 19.45 4.19 16.36
CA ASN A 114 18.28 4.49 17.20
C ASN A 114 17.06 4.95 16.39
N ASN A 115 17.24 5.42 15.14
CA ASN A 115 16.19 5.99 14.31
C ASN A 115 15.67 5.01 13.24
N ARG A 116 15.71 3.72 13.53
CA ARG A 116 15.15 2.70 12.62
C ARG A 116 13.66 2.88 12.47
N ARG A 117 13.19 2.77 11.23
CA ARG A 117 11.77 2.89 10.85
C ARG A 117 11.47 2.08 9.61
N ILE A 118 10.20 1.80 9.40
CA ILE A 118 9.69 1.22 8.15
C ILE A 118 9.09 2.35 7.33
N GLU A 119 9.46 2.45 6.06
CA GLU A 119 8.78 3.24 5.06
C GLU A 119 7.84 2.32 4.27
N HIS A 120 6.54 2.42 4.51
CA HIS A 120 5.51 1.74 3.75
C HIS A 120 5.20 2.53 2.48
N ARG A 121 5.42 1.93 1.30
CA ARG A 121 5.48 2.63 0.01
C ARG A 121 4.31 2.31 -0.93
N VAL A 122 3.32 1.53 -0.47
CA VAL A 122 2.27 0.95 -1.32
C VAL A 122 1.18 1.93 -1.68
N SER A 123 0.72 2.73 -0.70
CA SER A 123 -0.47 3.57 -0.86
C SER A 123 -0.33 4.64 -1.94
N GLY A 124 -1.41 4.85 -2.68
CA GLY A 124 -1.58 6.04 -3.52
C GLY A 124 -1.95 7.27 -2.68
N VAL A 125 -1.68 8.46 -3.23
CA VAL A 125 -2.08 9.72 -2.59
C VAL A 125 -3.60 9.88 -2.49
N ASP A 126 -4.37 9.16 -3.31
CA ASP A 126 -5.83 9.11 -3.32
C ASP A 126 -6.42 8.33 -2.14
N ALA A 127 -5.68 7.38 -1.58
CA ALA A 127 -6.11 6.58 -0.43
C ALA A 127 -6.47 7.44 0.79
N ASN A 128 -7.39 6.94 1.63
CA ASN A 128 -7.72 7.57 2.89
C ASN A 128 -6.58 7.37 3.91
N PRO A 129 -5.89 8.45 4.35
CA PRO A 129 -4.71 8.32 5.21
C PRO A 129 -5.02 7.70 6.58
N TYR A 130 -6.22 7.88 7.10
CA TYR A 130 -6.63 7.29 8.39
C TYR A 130 -6.79 5.79 8.29
N LEU A 131 -7.46 5.29 7.23
CA LEU A 131 -7.61 3.86 7.00
C LEU A 131 -6.26 3.21 6.67
N VAL A 132 -5.40 3.89 5.92
CA VAL A 132 -4.04 3.43 5.63
C VAL A 132 -3.22 3.30 6.91
N ALA A 133 -3.21 4.32 7.78
CA ALA A 133 -2.48 4.29 9.04
C ALA A 133 -3.00 3.18 9.96
N LEU A 134 -4.32 3.07 10.12
CA LEU A 134 -4.95 2.02 10.92
C LEU A 134 -4.54 0.62 10.43
N THR A 135 -4.64 0.37 9.13
CA THR A 135 -4.29 -0.93 8.53
C THR A 135 -2.82 -1.27 8.72
N ILE A 136 -1.92 -0.30 8.55
CA ILE A 136 -0.47 -0.49 8.76
C ILE A 136 -0.18 -0.84 10.22
N ILE A 137 -0.76 -0.10 11.18
CA ILE A 137 -0.54 -0.32 12.62
C ILE A 137 -1.05 -1.71 13.02
N SER A 138 -2.28 -2.07 12.61
CA SER A 138 -2.85 -3.40 12.89
C SER A 138 -2.05 -4.54 12.26
N ALA A 139 -1.50 -4.34 11.05
CA ALA A 139 -0.64 -5.33 10.41
C ALA A 139 0.68 -5.53 11.16
N ILE A 140 1.29 -4.45 11.64
CA ILE A 140 2.51 -4.49 12.46
C ILE A 140 2.24 -5.21 13.78
N GLU A 141 1.15 -4.85 14.46
CA GLU A 141 0.72 -5.49 15.71
C GLU A 141 0.53 -6.99 15.51
N LEU A 142 -0.25 -7.40 14.51
CA LEU A 142 -0.44 -8.80 14.13
C LEU A 142 0.88 -9.53 13.93
N GLY A 143 1.82 -8.90 13.24
CA GLY A 143 3.14 -9.46 12.96
C GLY A 143 3.96 -9.68 14.22
N ILE A 144 3.98 -8.70 15.13
CA ILE A 144 4.75 -8.76 16.38
C ILE A 144 4.12 -9.79 17.34
N GLN A 145 2.81 -9.75 17.54
CA GLN A 145 2.10 -10.66 18.44
C GLN A 145 2.26 -12.12 18.01
N ASN A 146 2.16 -12.41 16.73
CA ASN A 146 2.23 -13.77 16.19
C ASN A 146 3.64 -14.17 15.72
N LYS A 147 4.66 -13.33 15.94
CA LYS A 147 6.07 -13.57 15.57
C LYS A 147 6.22 -13.96 14.09
N ILE A 148 5.49 -13.28 13.20
CA ILE A 148 5.48 -13.56 11.77
C ILE A 148 6.77 -13.05 11.15
N SER A 149 7.51 -13.93 10.48
CA SER A 149 8.72 -13.53 9.74
C SER A 149 8.36 -13.22 8.28
N PRO A 150 8.94 -12.17 7.68
CA PRO A 150 8.82 -11.87 6.26
C PRO A 150 9.66 -12.84 5.43
N ASP A 151 9.51 -12.78 4.11
CA ASP A 151 10.44 -13.40 3.18
C ASP A 151 11.84 -12.78 3.30
N LYS A 152 12.84 -13.40 2.65
CA LYS A 152 14.22 -12.89 2.63
C LYS A 152 14.28 -11.46 2.08
N GLN A 153 15.22 -10.68 2.59
CA GLN A 153 15.48 -9.33 2.11
C GLN A 153 15.71 -9.29 0.60
N THR A 154 15.08 -8.34 -0.06
CA THR A 154 15.31 -8.08 -1.49
C THR A 154 16.47 -7.10 -1.66
N THR A 155 17.53 -7.56 -2.32
CA THR A 155 18.68 -6.73 -2.72
C THR A 155 18.61 -6.43 -4.22
N GLY A 156 19.06 -5.26 -4.64
CA GLY A 156 18.99 -4.82 -6.04
C GLY A 156 17.56 -4.50 -6.51
N ASN A 157 17.34 -4.45 -7.82
CA ASN A 157 16.06 -4.08 -8.40
C ASN A 157 15.00 -5.17 -8.18
N ALA A 158 13.96 -4.87 -7.39
CA ALA A 158 12.88 -5.79 -7.04
C ALA A 158 12.01 -6.22 -8.23
N TYR A 159 11.91 -5.41 -9.27
CA TYR A 159 11.12 -5.72 -10.47
C TYR A 159 11.73 -6.86 -11.29
N LEU A 160 13.07 -6.98 -11.29
CA LEU A 160 13.80 -8.03 -12.01
C LEU A 160 13.85 -9.37 -11.27
N LYS A 161 13.47 -9.40 -9.99
CA LYS A 161 13.49 -10.65 -9.22
C LYS A 161 12.27 -11.52 -9.56
N LYS A 162 12.46 -12.85 -9.60
CA LYS A 162 11.34 -13.81 -9.74
C LYS A 162 10.31 -13.61 -8.62
N ASN A 163 9.05 -13.85 -8.93
CA ASN A 163 7.95 -13.72 -7.97
C ASN A 163 7.81 -14.99 -7.12
N ASN A 164 8.73 -15.19 -6.19
CA ASN A 164 8.75 -16.34 -5.28
C ASN A 164 8.33 -15.97 -3.85
N GLN A 165 7.60 -14.86 -3.67
CA GLN A 165 7.12 -14.46 -2.37
C GLN A 165 6.03 -15.41 -1.87
N LYS A 166 6.06 -15.69 -0.56
CA LYS A 166 5.05 -16.47 0.16
C LYS A 166 3.66 -15.81 0.06
N TYR A 167 3.63 -14.49 0.13
CA TYR A 167 2.40 -13.70 0.04
C TYR A 167 2.33 -13.00 -1.31
N LYS A 168 1.11 -12.84 -1.83
CA LYS A 168 0.86 -12.23 -3.14
C LYS A 168 -0.09 -11.07 -3.00
N ILE A 169 -0.02 -10.12 -3.92
CA ILE A 169 -1.03 -9.08 -4.08
C ILE A 169 -1.98 -9.44 -5.23
N PRO A 170 -3.22 -8.95 -5.21
CA PRO A 170 -4.14 -9.12 -6.34
C PRO A 170 -3.59 -8.42 -7.59
N SER A 171 -4.02 -8.88 -8.76
CA SER A 171 -3.59 -8.35 -10.05
C SER A 171 -4.29 -7.05 -10.45
N ASP A 172 -5.49 -6.84 -9.92
CA ASP A 172 -6.40 -5.79 -10.35
C ASP A 172 -7.36 -5.34 -9.23
N TRP A 173 -8.14 -4.31 -9.53
CA TRP A 173 -9.07 -3.72 -8.58
C TRP A 173 -10.18 -4.67 -8.14
N ASN A 174 -10.78 -5.43 -9.09
CA ASN A 174 -11.84 -6.40 -8.76
C ASN A 174 -11.33 -7.51 -7.82
N SER A 175 -10.20 -8.10 -8.17
CA SER A 175 -9.53 -9.11 -7.33
C SER A 175 -9.23 -8.58 -5.93
N SER A 176 -8.87 -7.29 -5.81
CA SER A 176 -8.66 -6.61 -4.54
C SER A 176 -9.94 -6.48 -3.72
N ILE A 177 -11.07 -6.13 -4.35
CA ILE A 177 -12.38 -6.08 -3.69
C ILE A 177 -12.73 -7.46 -3.13
N MET A 178 -12.59 -8.51 -3.94
CA MET A 178 -12.93 -9.88 -3.56
C MET A 178 -12.07 -10.39 -2.39
N LEU A 179 -10.77 -10.09 -2.39
CA LEU A 179 -9.88 -10.45 -1.28
C LEU A 179 -10.23 -9.67 0.00
N SER A 180 -10.42 -8.37 -0.10
CA SER A 180 -10.76 -7.53 1.04
C SER A 180 -12.10 -7.89 1.66
N LYS A 181 -13.10 -8.25 0.84
CA LYS A 181 -14.42 -8.72 1.29
C LYS A 181 -14.33 -9.96 2.18
N LYS A 182 -13.43 -10.89 1.85
CA LYS A 182 -13.21 -12.14 2.59
C LYS A 182 -12.23 -12.00 3.76
N SER A 183 -11.59 -10.85 3.93
CA SER A 183 -10.53 -10.64 4.90
C SER A 183 -11.04 -10.58 6.33
N SER A 184 -10.69 -11.56 7.14
CA SER A 184 -10.92 -11.53 8.59
C SER A 184 -10.07 -10.45 9.26
N PHE A 185 -8.84 -10.21 8.78
CA PHE A 185 -7.96 -9.17 9.26
C PHE A 185 -8.59 -7.77 9.07
N LEU A 186 -9.06 -7.44 7.88
CA LEU A 186 -9.70 -6.14 7.63
C LEU A 186 -11.01 -5.99 8.41
N LYS A 187 -11.81 -7.06 8.51
CA LYS A 187 -13.04 -7.05 9.31
C LYS A 187 -12.75 -6.77 10.79
N GLN A 188 -11.68 -7.34 11.34
CA GLN A 188 -11.24 -7.06 12.71
C GLN A 188 -10.68 -5.63 12.85
N THR A 189 -9.86 -5.19 11.89
CA THR A 189 -9.20 -3.88 11.89
C THR A 189 -10.19 -2.72 11.80
N LEU A 190 -11.17 -2.82 10.89
CA LEU A 190 -12.15 -1.76 10.63
C LEU A 190 -13.40 -1.87 11.52
N GLY A 191 -13.62 -3.03 12.10
CA GLY A 191 -14.91 -3.42 12.67
C GLY A 191 -15.91 -3.85 11.59
N PRO A 192 -16.90 -4.71 11.94
CA PRO A 192 -17.78 -5.34 10.96
C PRO A 192 -18.62 -4.35 10.15
N GLU A 193 -19.12 -3.30 10.78
CA GLU A 193 -20.00 -2.31 10.14
C GLU A 193 -19.26 -1.45 9.11
N LEU A 194 -18.10 -0.88 9.49
CA LEU A 194 -17.31 -0.07 8.57
C LEU A 194 -16.75 -0.94 7.44
N HIS A 195 -16.30 -2.17 7.74
CA HIS A 195 -15.83 -3.11 6.72
C HIS A 195 -16.94 -3.38 5.68
N LYS A 196 -18.17 -3.73 6.14
CA LYS A 196 -19.32 -3.99 5.26
C LYS A 196 -19.65 -2.77 4.40
N ALA A 197 -19.75 -1.59 5.00
CA ALA A 197 -20.03 -0.34 4.27
C ALA A 197 -18.94 -0.01 3.24
N PHE A 198 -17.66 -0.16 3.61
CA PHE A 198 -16.53 0.10 2.73
C PHE A 198 -16.55 -0.83 1.51
N ILE A 199 -16.76 -2.14 1.71
CA ILE A 199 -16.87 -3.11 0.61
C ILE A 199 -18.05 -2.79 -0.30
N ALA A 200 -19.24 -2.52 0.25
CA ALA A 200 -20.44 -2.19 -0.55
C ALA A 200 -20.22 -0.96 -1.45
N ILE A 201 -19.57 0.09 -0.90
CA ILE A 201 -19.22 1.28 -1.70
C ILE A 201 -18.27 0.90 -2.85
N LYS A 202 -17.26 0.06 -2.58
CA LYS A 202 -16.27 -0.32 -3.61
C LYS A 202 -16.84 -1.25 -4.68
N GLU A 203 -17.75 -2.14 -4.32
CA GLU A 203 -18.51 -2.95 -5.27
C GLU A 203 -19.38 -2.06 -6.17
N MET A 204 -20.10 -1.09 -5.60
CA MET A 204 -20.92 -0.13 -6.36
C MET A 204 -20.05 0.72 -7.32
N GLU A 205 -18.91 1.25 -6.84
CA GLU A 205 -17.98 2.00 -7.68
C GLU A 205 -17.43 1.15 -8.83
N TYR A 206 -17.11 -0.13 -8.55
CA TYR A 206 -16.62 -1.06 -9.56
C TYR A 206 -17.69 -1.36 -10.62
N HIS A 207 -18.92 -1.66 -10.21
CA HIS A 207 -20.03 -1.90 -11.15
C HIS A 207 -20.27 -0.69 -12.05
N LYS A 208 -20.30 0.51 -11.49
CA LYS A 208 -20.45 1.74 -12.26
C LYS A 208 -19.32 1.91 -13.28
N PHE A 209 -18.07 1.68 -12.86
CA PHE A 209 -16.90 1.78 -13.72
C PHE A 209 -16.94 0.74 -14.85
N ALA A 210 -17.24 -0.52 -14.53
CA ALA A 210 -17.26 -1.62 -15.48
C ALA A 210 -18.43 -1.58 -16.48
N SER A 211 -19.55 -0.93 -16.13
CA SER A 211 -20.70 -0.77 -16.99
C SER A 211 -20.69 0.51 -17.85
N THR A 212 -19.70 1.38 -17.64
CA THR A 212 -19.59 2.62 -18.41
C THR A 212 -18.83 2.36 -19.70
N ILE A 213 -19.48 2.61 -20.85
CA ILE A 213 -18.85 2.56 -22.16
C ILE A 213 -17.89 3.74 -22.27
N SER A 214 -16.63 3.49 -22.55
CA SER A 214 -15.57 4.49 -22.70
C SER A 214 -15.26 4.78 -24.17
N GLU A 215 -14.58 5.90 -24.44
CA GLU A 215 -14.06 6.17 -25.79
C GLU A 215 -13.13 5.04 -26.26
N LEU A 216 -12.37 4.44 -25.34
CA LEU A 216 -11.50 3.33 -25.67
C LEU A 216 -12.27 2.09 -26.17
N ASP A 217 -13.47 1.82 -25.65
CA ASP A 217 -14.29 0.72 -26.16
C ASP A 217 -14.69 0.99 -27.63
N ILE A 218 -15.03 2.23 -27.95
CA ILE A 218 -15.34 2.64 -29.33
C ILE A 218 -14.11 2.50 -30.22
N ASP A 219 -12.96 3.04 -29.78
CA ASP A 219 -11.70 2.99 -30.54
C ASP A 219 -11.22 1.56 -30.82
N LEU A 220 -11.44 0.65 -29.89
CA LEU A 220 -10.96 -0.74 -30.03
C LEU A 220 -11.94 -1.65 -30.78
N TYR A 221 -13.23 -1.40 -30.70
CA TYR A 221 -14.23 -2.39 -31.11
C TYR A 221 -15.19 -1.92 -32.21
N LEU A 222 -15.28 -0.62 -32.49
CA LEU A 222 -16.24 -0.13 -33.52
C LEU A 222 -16.04 -0.80 -34.89
N ASP A 223 -14.78 -0.92 -35.31
CA ASP A 223 -14.44 -1.48 -36.64
C ASP A 223 -13.85 -2.90 -36.54
N ALA A 224 -13.74 -3.46 -35.33
CA ALA A 224 -13.10 -4.76 -35.10
C ALA A 224 -14.08 -5.94 -35.05
N ILE A 225 -15.41 -5.66 -35.02
CA ILE A 225 -16.49 -6.66 -34.90
C ILE A 225 -17.43 -6.59 -36.09
#